data_b020db9199ab305946096b52e7a7b698
#
_entry.id   b020db9199ab305946096b52e7a7b698
#
_cell.length_a   1.000
_cell.length_b   1.000
_cell.length_c   1.000
_cell.angle_alpha   90.00
_cell.angle_beta   90.00
_cell.angle_gamma   90.00
#
_symmetry.space_group_name_H-M   'P 1'
#
loop_
_entity.id
_entity.type
_entity.pdbx_description
1 polymer ?
#
loop_
_entity_poly.entity_id
_entity_poly.type
_entity_poly.pdbx_seq_one_letter_code
_entity_poly.pdbx_strand_id
1 'polypeptide(L)'
;MLYVKTKLIRPLVISAVFFIPPTPILSLAKKPASGYCEKIAILKKIRNFFLVPLMFLTMLGCGDPALKIDYAHDGVPTTGDTIVVGSIADASTLIPIIAADSASHDICGLVYNGLIKYDKDLNIVGELAESWEIQEDGLVIVFYLRKGVKWHDGYPFTAHDVKFTYEKLIDPNVRTPYSGDFLRIESLEMVDIYTIKVRYKEPFSPALASWGMWIIPKHLLENEDLNTTKYGRSPIGTGPYKFVRWKSAQRIDLIANEDYFQGRPYIDRYVYRIIPDTATIFLEIQAQGVDMMGLTPLQFKRQTQNSFFKSHYTKFQYPAFGYTYLGFNLLDDRFKDKRIRQAINLAIDKQELIEGVLMGLGRVCTGPFVPESWAYNKNVAPKEFNPDRARALLNGIGWKDSDQDGWLDKDGKIFEFTILTNQGNELRQRAAEIIQRRLKQIGIKVKIRIVESSVFLTEFVNKKRFETILMGWGLSRDPDSYDIWHSSKTREGEFNFISYKNEEVDKLLEEGRRVFDTSERAKIYHRVHEILYDDQPYVFLWVADSLPIVHKRFKGIEPSAAGIGYNFIKWYVPEGQQKYER
;
A
#
# COMPACT_ATOMS: atom_id res chain seq x y z
N MET A 1 -1.22 58.11 13.24
CA MET A 1 -2.53 58.81 13.32
C MET A 1 -3.46 58.15 12.30
N LEU A 2 -4.33 57.41 12.64
CA LEU A 2 -5.77 57.22 12.75
C LEU A 2 -6.09 55.71 12.94
N TYR A 3 -6.62 55.45 14.12
CA TYR A 3 -7.28 54.19 14.50
C TYR A 3 -8.66 54.15 13.83
N VAL A 4 -9.02 52.99 13.25
CA VAL A 4 -10.44 52.63 13.08
C VAL A 4 -10.65 51.23 13.64
N LYS A 5 -11.40 51.18 14.75
CA LYS A 5 -12.00 49.98 15.35
C LYS A 5 -13.14 49.46 14.47
N THR A 6 -13.20 48.20 14.19
CA THR A 6 -14.45 47.55 13.77
C THR A 6 -14.73 46.31 14.63
N LYS A 7 -15.98 46.25 15.07
CA LYS A 7 -16.56 45.38 16.07
C LYS A 7 -16.63 43.91 15.68
N LEU A 8 -16.37 43.05 16.66
CA LEU A 8 -16.78 41.64 16.68
C LEU A 8 -18.31 41.51 16.60
N ILE A 9 -18.80 40.65 15.74
CA ILE A 9 -20.13 40.04 15.80
C ILE A 9 -19.92 38.54 15.97
N ARG A 10 -20.34 38.02 17.12
CA ARG A 10 -20.46 36.59 17.41
C ARG A 10 -21.79 36.08 16.86
N PRO A 11 -21.89 34.92 16.21
CA PRO A 11 -23.16 34.23 16.06
C PRO A 11 -23.45 33.33 17.28
N LEU A 12 -24.70 33.42 17.72
CA LEU A 12 -25.32 32.60 18.75
C LEU A 12 -25.33 31.11 18.29
N VAL A 13 -24.89 30.25 19.20
CA VAL A 13 -25.13 28.80 19.11
C VAL A 13 -26.42 28.52 19.88
N ILE A 14 -27.45 28.03 19.18
CA ILE A 14 -28.67 27.48 19.79
C ILE A 14 -28.48 25.97 19.89
N SER A 15 -28.25 25.49 21.12
CA SER A 15 -28.29 24.07 21.45
C SER A 15 -29.72 23.66 21.77
N ALA A 16 -30.34 22.84 20.95
CA ALA A 16 -31.58 22.16 21.30
C ALA A 16 -31.23 20.81 21.98
N VAL A 17 -31.47 20.74 23.27
CA VAL A 17 -31.41 19.51 24.07
C VAL A 17 -32.79 18.90 24.06
N PHE A 18 -32.91 17.69 23.47
CA PHE A 18 -34.11 16.86 23.65
C PHE A 18 -33.91 15.96 24.88
N PHE A 19 -34.75 16.22 25.89
CA PHE A 19 -34.93 15.34 27.06
C PHE A 19 -35.92 14.24 26.70
N ILE A 20 -35.56 12.99 26.97
CA ILE A 20 -36.46 11.83 27.02
C ILE A 20 -36.47 11.36 28.48
N PRO A 21 -37.63 11.28 29.17
CA PRO A 21 -37.69 10.82 30.55
C PRO A 21 -37.66 9.31 30.67
N PRO A 22 -37.17 8.77 31.79
CA PRO A 22 -37.10 7.32 32.03
C PRO A 22 -38.43 6.79 32.59
N THR A 23 -38.88 5.66 32.13
CA THR A 23 -39.99 4.87 32.72
C THR A 23 -39.46 3.95 33.84
N PRO A 24 -40.27 3.72 34.90
CA PRO A 24 -39.77 3.11 36.13
C PRO A 24 -39.82 1.57 36.13
N ILE A 25 -38.89 1.02 36.85
CA ILE A 25 -38.74 -0.36 37.24
C ILE A 25 -39.80 -0.71 38.30
N LEU A 26 -40.56 -1.79 38.09
CA LEU A 26 -41.30 -2.44 39.14
C LEU A 26 -40.83 -3.87 39.29
N SER A 27 -40.20 -4.12 40.44
CA SER A 27 -39.87 -5.42 40.96
C SER A 27 -41.13 -6.04 41.60
N LEU A 28 -41.33 -7.32 41.48
CA LEU A 28 -41.85 -8.14 42.58
C LEU A 28 -41.61 -9.65 42.35
N ALA A 29 -41.23 -10.25 43.41
CA ALA A 29 -40.67 -11.56 43.59
C ALA A 29 -41.68 -12.68 43.81
N LYS A 30 -41.14 -13.92 43.75
CA LYS A 30 -41.46 -15.14 44.47
C LYS A 30 -42.46 -16.14 43.88
N LYS A 31 -41.92 -17.36 43.68
CA LYS A 31 -42.47 -18.72 43.69
C LYS A 31 -43.36 -19.02 44.93
N PRO A 32 -44.01 -20.22 45.11
CA PRO A 32 -43.91 -21.45 44.34
C PRO A 32 -45.19 -22.31 44.23
N ALA A 33 -45.03 -23.46 43.60
CA ALA A 33 -45.59 -24.80 43.96
C ALA A 33 -46.89 -25.32 43.33
N SER A 34 -46.67 -26.44 42.67
CA SER A 34 -47.37 -27.74 42.76
C SER A 34 -48.81 -27.90 42.21
N GLY A 35 -48.92 -28.84 41.34
CA GLY A 35 -49.81 -29.96 41.64
C GLY A 35 -50.83 -30.35 40.61
N TYR A 36 -50.75 -31.59 40.12
CA TYR A 36 -51.78 -32.53 39.70
C TYR A 36 -52.51 -32.25 38.38
N CYS A 37 -52.28 -33.06 37.37
CA CYS A 37 -52.79 -34.41 37.06
C CYS A 37 -54.28 -34.48 36.70
N GLU A 38 -54.50 -35.14 35.63
CA GLU A 38 -55.59 -36.01 35.24
C GLU A 38 -56.72 -35.53 34.28
N LYS A 39 -56.70 -36.21 33.16
CA LYS A 39 -57.76 -36.96 32.49
C LYS A 39 -59.00 -36.15 32.03
N ILE A 40 -59.44 -36.31 30.85
CA ILE A 40 -60.35 -37.39 30.34
C ILE A 40 -60.67 -37.15 28.87
N ALA A 41 -60.64 -38.21 28.16
CA ALA A 41 -61.02 -38.52 26.81
C ALA A 41 -62.55 -38.36 26.53
N ILE A 42 -62.85 -38.53 25.26
CA ILE A 42 -64.09 -38.92 24.64
C ILE A 42 -64.98 -37.76 24.17
N LEU A 43 -65.14 -37.62 22.87
CA LEU A 43 -66.31 -38.17 22.14
C LEU A 43 -66.12 -38.02 20.62
N LYS A 44 -66.42 -39.11 19.99
CA LYS A 44 -66.55 -39.39 18.57
C LYS A 44 -67.79 -38.73 17.93
N LYS A 45 -67.67 -38.56 16.58
CA LYS A 45 -68.68 -38.48 15.55
C LYS A 45 -69.45 -37.17 15.38
N ILE A 46 -69.19 -36.55 14.20
CA ILE A 46 -70.24 -36.51 13.17
C ILE A 46 -69.61 -36.32 11.80
N ARG A 47 -70.00 -37.15 10.89
CA ARG A 47 -69.70 -37.31 9.48
C ARG A 47 -70.64 -36.38 8.72
N ASN A 48 -70.11 -35.58 7.76
CA ASN A 48 -70.55 -35.56 6.36
C ASN A 48 -70.17 -34.24 5.66
N PHE A 49 -69.58 -34.46 4.48
CA PHE A 49 -69.71 -33.67 3.26
C PHE A 49 -69.42 -32.16 3.27
N PHE A 50 -68.33 -31.85 2.72
CA PHE A 50 -68.19 -30.90 1.60
C PHE A 50 -66.93 -31.17 0.84
N LEU A 51 -66.99 -31.57 -0.41
CA LEU A 51 -65.96 -31.59 -1.43
C LEU A 51 -65.56 -30.16 -1.71
N VAL A 52 -64.29 -29.83 -1.37
CA VAL A 52 -63.59 -28.67 -1.91
C VAL A 52 -62.41 -29.22 -2.72
N PRO A 53 -62.30 -28.91 -4.00
CA PRO A 53 -61.16 -29.37 -4.80
C PRO A 53 -59.88 -28.71 -4.28
N LEU A 54 -58.97 -29.55 -3.84
CA LEU A 54 -57.62 -29.16 -3.48
C LEU A 54 -56.88 -28.73 -4.76
N MET A 55 -56.90 -27.44 -5.02
CA MET A 55 -56.10 -26.83 -6.06
C MET A 55 -54.65 -26.89 -5.58
N PHE A 56 -53.91 -27.90 -6.06
CA PHE A 56 -52.46 -27.94 -5.97
C PHE A 56 -51.93 -26.73 -6.72
N LEU A 57 -51.67 -25.64 -6.00
CA LEU A 57 -50.84 -24.55 -6.49
C LEU A 57 -49.42 -25.09 -6.45
N THR A 58 -48.97 -25.67 -7.56
CA THR A 58 -47.54 -25.85 -7.83
C THR A 58 -46.93 -24.48 -7.89
N MET A 59 -46.33 -24.05 -6.80
CA MET A 59 -45.32 -23.01 -6.83
C MET A 59 -44.15 -23.54 -7.69
N LEU A 60 -44.24 -23.31 -8.99
CA LEU A 60 -43.09 -23.26 -9.85
C LEU A 60 -42.26 -22.09 -9.33
N GLY A 61 -41.32 -22.38 -8.44
CA GLY A 61 -40.21 -21.49 -8.17
C GLY A 61 -39.51 -21.28 -9.49
N CYS A 62 -39.71 -20.11 -10.09
CA CYS A 62 -38.75 -19.57 -11.04
C CYS A 62 -37.44 -19.29 -10.29
N GLY A 63 -36.71 -20.34 -9.97
CA GLY A 63 -35.28 -20.25 -9.84
C GLY A 63 -34.75 -20.05 -11.25
N ASP A 64 -34.29 -18.85 -11.55
CA ASP A 64 -33.43 -18.66 -12.73
C ASP A 64 -32.41 -19.81 -12.73
N PRO A 65 -32.29 -20.57 -13.82
CA PRO A 65 -31.21 -21.53 -13.92
C PRO A 65 -29.93 -20.70 -13.85
N ALA A 66 -29.30 -20.70 -12.69
CA ALA A 66 -27.95 -20.14 -12.57
C ALA A 66 -27.15 -20.80 -13.70
N LEU A 67 -26.89 -20.03 -14.75
CA LEU A 67 -26.04 -20.43 -15.86
C LEU A 67 -24.74 -20.92 -15.20
N LYS A 68 -24.50 -22.24 -15.25
CA LYS A 68 -23.24 -22.82 -14.83
C LYS A 68 -22.20 -22.35 -15.83
N ILE A 69 -21.59 -21.20 -15.57
CA ILE A 69 -20.51 -20.68 -16.37
C ILE A 69 -19.32 -21.62 -16.16
N ASP A 70 -18.87 -22.26 -17.23
CA ASP A 70 -17.69 -23.08 -17.22
C ASP A 70 -16.44 -22.18 -17.34
N TYR A 71 -15.75 -21.98 -16.24
CA TYR A 71 -14.50 -21.22 -16.21
C TYR A 71 -13.27 -22.04 -16.63
N ALA A 72 -13.44 -23.31 -17.01
CA ALA A 72 -12.32 -24.18 -17.35
C ALA A 72 -11.73 -23.91 -18.75
N HIS A 73 -12.52 -23.31 -19.66
CA HIS A 73 -12.07 -22.95 -21.01
C HIS A 73 -11.54 -21.52 -21.05
N ASP A 74 -10.35 -21.33 -21.60
CA ASP A 74 -9.74 -20.00 -21.73
C ASP A 74 -10.46 -19.13 -22.76
N GLY A 75 -11.17 -19.71 -23.72
CA GLY A 75 -11.89 -18.95 -24.76
C GLY A 75 -10.98 -18.13 -25.66
N VAL A 76 -11.61 -17.36 -26.54
CA VAL A 76 -10.88 -16.39 -27.40
C VAL A 76 -10.80 -15.04 -26.66
N PRO A 77 -9.63 -14.36 -26.63
CA PRO A 77 -9.51 -13.03 -26.10
C PRO A 77 -10.51 -12.06 -26.77
N THR A 78 -11.41 -11.49 -25.97
CA THR A 78 -12.44 -10.54 -26.40
C THR A 78 -12.38 -9.31 -25.53
N THR A 79 -12.73 -8.16 -26.11
CA THR A 79 -12.87 -6.91 -25.36
C THR A 79 -14.20 -6.87 -24.64
N GLY A 80 -14.23 -6.26 -23.45
CA GLY A 80 -15.44 -6.10 -22.65
C GLY A 80 -15.20 -6.30 -21.16
N ASP A 81 -16.29 -6.28 -20.42
CA ASP A 81 -16.37 -6.49 -18.97
C ASP A 81 -15.66 -5.40 -18.12
N THR A 82 -15.83 -5.55 -16.84
CA THR A 82 -15.24 -4.67 -15.81
C THR A 82 -14.50 -5.53 -14.79
N ILE A 83 -13.31 -5.12 -14.37
CA ILE A 83 -12.67 -5.65 -13.18
C ILE A 83 -12.89 -4.71 -12.00
N VAL A 84 -13.34 -5.27 -10.87
CA VAL A 84 -13.52 -4.54 -9.61
C VAL A 84 -12.44 -5.00 -8.62
N VAL A 85 -11.53 -4.10 -8.27
CA VAL A 85 -10.40 -4.36 -7.35
C VAL A 85 -10.67 -3.70 -6.01
N GLY A 86 -10.64 -4.48 -4.93
CA GLY A 86 -10.85 -3.99 -3.57
C GLY A 86 -9.56 -3.49 -2.93
N SER A 87 -9.60 -2.31 -2.31
CA SER A 87 -8.50 -1.72 -1.55
C SER A 87 -8.99 -1.14 -0.23
N ILE A 88 -8.12 -1.19 0.80
CA ILE A 88 -8.37 -0.60 2.11
C ILE A 88 -8.09 0.91 2.17
N ALA A 89 -7.37 1.46 1.18
CA ALA A 89 -6.92 2.84 1.18
C ALA A 89 -7.42 3.59 -0.05
N ASP A 90 -7.74 4.87 0.13
CA ASP A 90 -7.93 5.83 -0.95
C ASP A 90 -6.57 6.37 -1.41
N ALA A 91 -6.46 6.78 -2.66
CA ALA A 91 -5.28 7.46 -3.17
C ALA A 91 -5.15 8.86 -2.52
N SER A 92 -3.93 9.32 -2.29
CA SER A 92 -3.68 10.65 -1.77
C SER A 92 -3.71 11.71 -2.89
N THR A 93 -3.06 11.42 -4.01
CA THR A 93 -3.00 12.25 -5.22
C THR A 93 -2.70 11.38 -6.44
N LEU A 94 -3.12 11.82 -7.61
CA LEU A 94 -2.79 11.17 -8.89
C LEU A 94 -1.82 12.02 -9.73
N ILE A 95 -1.03 12.91 -9.11
CA ILE A 95 0.17 13.50 -9.71
C ILE A 95 1.34 12.54 -9.40
N PRO A 96 1.83 11.79 -10.40
CA PRO A 96 2.72 10.65 -10.15
C PRO A 96 4.06 11.04 -9.53
N ILE A 97 4.59 12.21 -9.84
CA ILE A 97 5.86 12.71 -9.26
C ILE A 97 5.74 13.21 -7.81
N ILE A 98 4.52 13.21 -7.24
CA ILE A 98 4.26 13.56 -5.83
C ILE A 98 3.68 12.37 -5.07
N ALA A 99 2.98 11.48 -5.78
CA ALA A 99 2.35 10.30 -5.21
C ALA A 99 3.38 9.37 -4.55
N ALA A 100 3.17 9.02 -3.28
CA ALA A 100 4.11 8.22 -2.51
C ALA A 100 3.44 7.01 -1.82
N ASP A 101 2.13 6.83 -1.99
CA ASP A 101 1.36 5.74 -1.40
C ASP A 101 0.96 4.68 -2.45
N SER A 102 0.75 3.45 -1.98
CA SER A 102 0.44 2.30 -2.85
C SER A 102 -0.84 2.50 -3.66
N ALA A 103 -1.89 3.09 -3.05
CA ALA A 103 -3.18 3.27 -3.72
C ALA A 103 -3.06 4.27 -4.89
N SER A 104 -2.29 5.36 -4.69
CA SER A 104 -1.95 6.31 -5.75
C SER A 104 -1.13 5.64 -6.85
N HIS A 105 -0.13 4.82 -6.49
CA HIS A 105 0.72 4.11 -7.45
C HIS A 105 -0.05 3.09 -8.28
N ASP A 106 -0.97 2.34 -7.68
CA ASP A 106 -1.82 1.37 -8.38
C ASP A 106 -2.62 2.04 -9.52
N ILE A 107 -3.14 3.24 -9.26
CA ILE A 107 -3.89 4.00 -10.26
C ILE A 107 -2.97 4.72 -11.26
N CYS A 108 -1.90 5.36 -10.78
CA CYS A 108 -0.94 6.04 -11.66
C CYS A 108 -0.31 5.08 -12.66
N GLY A 109 -0.01 3.84 -12.27
CA GLY A 109 0.53 2.80 -13.15
C GLY A 109 -0.42 2.36 -14.29
N LEU A 110 -1.72 2.65 -14.16
CA LEU A 110 -2.71 2.42 -15.23
C LEU A 110 -2.93 3.66 -16.10
N VAL A 111 -2.66 4.85 -15.56
CA VAL A 111 -2.97 6.13 -16.22
C VAL A 111 -1.75 6.72 -16.93
N TYR A 112 -0.55 6.49 -16.42
CA TYR A 112 0.68 7.10 -16.93
C TYR A 112 1.69 6.05 -17.42
N ASN A 113 2.71 6.49 -18.14
CA ASN A 113 3.86 5.68 -18.55
C ASN A 113 5.17 6.42 -18.24
N GLY A 114 6.24 5.64 -17.99
CA GLY A 114 7.62 6.12 -17.98
C GLY A 114 8.29 6.03 -19.35
N LEU A 115 9.56 6.42 -19.43
CA LEU A 115 10.34 6.18 -20.65
C LEU A 115 10.66 4.70 -20.80
N ILE A 116 10.89 4.02 -19.69
CA ILE A 116 11.19 2.58 -19.61
C ILE A 116 10.26 1.91 -18.61
N LYS A 117 10.19 0.58 -18.68
CA LYS A 117 9.54 -0.29 -17.69
C LYS A 117 10.30 -1.58 -17.49
N TYR A 118 9.87 -2.42 -16.56
CA TYR A 118 10.37 -3.77 -16.39
C TYR A 118 9.47 -4.80 -17.08
N ASP A 119 10.08 -5.79 -17.73
CA ASP A 119 9.37 -6.95 -18.27
C ASP A 119 9.11 -8.03 -17.19
N LYS A 120 8.58 -9.19 -17.61
CA LYS A 120 8.28 -10.33 -16.72
C LYS A 120 9.51 -10.89 -16.00
N ASP A 121 10.68 -10.76 -16.60
CA ASP A 121 11.96 -11.28 -16.12
C ASP A 121 12.79 -10.19 -15.40
N LEU A 122 12.18 -9.02 -15.18
CA LEU A 122 12.75 -7.83 -14.55
C LEU A 122 13.88 -7.15 -15.36
N ASN A 123 13.91 -7.35 -16.66
CA ASN A 123 14.78 -6.60 -17.55
C ASN A 123 14.15 -5.24 -17.87
N ILE A 124 14.98 -4.21 -18.02
CA ILE A 124 14.52 -2.89 -18.47
C ILE A 124 14.22 -2.96 -19.97
N VAL A 125 13.01 -2.56 -20.33
CA VAL A 125 12.52 -2.46 -21.71
C VAL A 125 11.93 -1.09 -21.98
N GLY A 126 11.86 -0.71 -23.26
CA GLY A 126 11.30 0.59 -23.67
C GLY A 126 9.79 0.66 -23.44
N GLU A 127 9.33 1.86 -23.04
CA GLU A 127 7.91 2.18 -22.91
C GLU A 127 7.56 3.40 -23.74
N LEU A 128 7.61 4.64 -23.23
CA LEU A 128 7.52 5.86 -24.05
C LEU A 128 8.78 6.10 -24.87
N ALA A 129 9.96 5.65 -24.43
CA ALA A 129 11.12 5.52 -25.27
C ALA A 129 11.03 4.21 -26.08
N GLU A 130 11.27 4.28 -27.37
CA GLU A 130 11.38 3.10 -28.24
C GLU A 130 12.72 2.38 -28.00
N SER A 131 13.78 3.18 -27.81
CA SER A 131 15.14 2.72 -27.53
C SER A 131 15.97 3.81 -26.83
N TRP A 132 17.17 3.45 -26.42
CA TRP A 132 18.14 4.38 -25.87
C TRP A 132 19.57 3.94 -26.18
N GLU A 133 20.49 4.88 -26.08
CA GLU A 133 21.94 4.64 -26.17
C GLU A 133 22.62 5.18 -24.91
N ILE A 134 23.52 4.39 -24.34
CA ILE A 134 24.39 4.81 -23.24
C ILE A 134 25.75 5.13 -23.82
N GLN A 135 26.23 6.33 -23.59
CA GLN A 135 27.47 6.87 -24.14
C GLN A 135 28.38 7.37 -23.01
N GLU A 136 29.66 7.61 -23.33
CA GLU A 136 30.64 8.21 -22.42
C GLU A 136 30.72 7.46 -21.06
N ASP A 137 30.83 6.12 -21.11
CA ASP A 137 30.95 5.25 -19.92
C ASP A 137 29.82 5.46 -18.89
N GLY A 138 28.60 5.71 -19.38
CA GLY A 138 27.39 5.86 -18.55
C GLY A 138 27.08 7.29 -18.13
N LEU A 139 27.89 8.29 -18.57
CA LEU A 139 27.62 9.69 -18.28
C LEU A 139 26.51 10.30 -19.14
N VAL A 140 26.23 9.71 -20.29
CA VAL A 140 25.22 10.22 -21.22
C VAL A 140 24.26 9.12 -21.61
N ILE A 141 22.95 9.42 -21.53
CA ILE A 141 21.89 8.58 -22.10
C ILE A 141 21.13 9.39 -23.13
N VAL A 142 21.00 8.83 -24.33
CA VAL A 142 20.16 9.38 -25.39
C VAL A 142 18.92 8.51 -25.55
N PHE A 143 17.74 9.08 -25.30
CA PHE A 143 16.46 8.40 -25.47
C PHE A 143 15.81 8.78 -26.79
N TYR A 144 15.36 7.78 -27.55
CA TYR A 144 14.56 7.93 -28.76
C TYR A 144 13.10 7.63 -28.43
N LEU A 145 12.24 8.66 -28.49
CA LEU A 145 10.86 8.56 -28.06
C LEU A 145 9.96 7.97 -29.16
N ARG A 146 8.94 7.22 -28.74
CA ARG A 146 7.92 6.72 -29.66
C ARG A 146 7.15 7.86 -30.32
N LYS A 147 7.01 7.79 -31.64
CA LYS A 147 6.21 8.74 -32.41
C LYS A 147 4.74 8.33 -32.38
N GLY A 148 3.85 9.30 -32.45
CA GLY A 148 2.40 9.07 -32.52
C GLY A 148 1.71 8.72 -31.21
N VAL A 149 2.42 8.71 -30.08
CA VAL A 149 1.82 8.58 -28.75
C VAL A 149 1.02 9.84 -28.42
N LYS A 150 -0.19 9.65 -27.86
CA LYS A 150 -1.09 10.73 -27.47
C LYS A 150 -1.41 10.66 -25.98
N TRP A 151 -1.57 11.82 -25.38
CA TRP A 151 -2.22 11.97 -24.09
C TRP A 151 -3.70 11.58 -24.21
N HIS A 152 -4.34 11.27 -23.08
CA HIS A 152 -5.75 10.83 -23.04
C HIS A 152 -6.73 11.85 -23.63
N ASP A 153 -6.36 13.12 -23.69
CA ASP A 153 -7.12 14.22 -24.32
C ASP A 153 -6.80 14.42 -25.80
N GLY A 154 -5.93 13.59 -26.37
CA GLY A 154 -5.56 13.60 -27.78
C GLY A 154 -4.35 14.48 -28.11
N TYR A 155 -3.79 15.23 -27.17
CA TYR A 155 -2.57 16.03 -27.38
C TYR A 155 -1.36 15.10 -27.65
N PRO A 156 -0.42 15.46 -28.55
CA PRO A 156 0.74 14.63 -28.83
C PRO A 156 1.74 14.62 -27.66
N PHE A 157 2.26 13.44 -27.31
CA PHE A 157 3.40 13.28 -26.41
C PHE A 157 4.71 13.57 -27.15
N THR A 158 5.59 14.36 -26.54
CA THR A 158 6.88 14.76 -27.11
C THR A 158 7.97 14.91 -26.05
N ALA A 159 9.19 15.20 -26.50
CA ALA A 159 10.34 15.54 -25.63
C ALA A 159 10.08 16.75 -24.71
N HIS A 160 9.15 17.64 -25.05
CA HIS A 160 8.75 18.75 -24.18
C HIS A 160 8.15 18.26 -22.85
N ASP A 161 7.39 17.16 -22.85
CA ASP A 161 6.78 16.60 -21.65
C ASP A 161 7.83 15.95 -20.75
N VAL A 162 8.82 15.28 -21.35
CA VAL A 162 9.94 14.67 -20.62
C VAL A 162 10.78 15.74 -19.94
N LYS A 163 11.15 16.80 -20.68
CA LYS A 163 11.89 17.93 -20.13
C LYS A 163 11.12 18.63 -19.01
N PHE A 164 9.84 18.87 -19.21
CA PHE A 164 8.98 19.47 -18.19
C PHE A 164 8.89 18.60 -16.93
N THR A 165 8.74 17.28 -17.06
CA THR A 165 8.71 16.37 -15.93
C THR A 165 10.02 16.45 -15.13
N TYR A 166 11.16 16.44 -15.83
CA TYR A 166 12.48 16.64 -15.20
C TYR A 166 12.57 17.96 -14.44
N GLU A 167 12.17 19.07 -15.08
CA GLU A 167 12.21 20.41 -14.46
C GLU A 167 11.35 20.46 -13.18
N LYS A 168 10.20 19.80 -13.17
CA LYS A 168 9.33 19.72 -11.99
C LYS A 168 9.86 18.79 -10.90
N LEU A 169 10.57 17.73 -11.25
CA LEU A 169 11.22 16.83 -10.28
C LEU A 169 12.38 17.51 -9.51
N ILE A 170 13.05 18.48 -10.13
CA ILE A 170 14.12 19.23 -9.49
C ILE A 170 13.70 20.61 -8.95
N ASP A 171 12.46 21.02 -9.16
CA ASP A 171 11.91 22.28 -8.65
C ASP A 171 11.75 22.21 -7.12
N PRO A 172 12.44 23.07 -6.33
CA PRO A 172 12.36 23.05 -4.87
C PRO A 172 10.96 23.40 -4.33
N ASN A 173 10.08 23.97 -5.13
CA ASN A 173 8.70 24.29 -4.76
C ASN A 173 7.77 23.08 -4.92
N VAL A 174 8.16 22.04 -5.65
CA VAL A 174 7.40 20.81 -5.80
C VAL A 174 7.79 19.82 -4.68
N ARG A 175 6.80 19.38 -3.91
CA ARG A 175 7.02 18.45 -2.78
C ARG A 175 7.14 17.01 -3.28
N THR A 176 8.17 16.74 -4.07
CA THR A 176 8.45 15.42 -4.60
C THR A 176 9.47 14.66 -3.72
N PRO A 177 9.22 13.38 -3.39
CA PRO A 177 10.22 12.55 -2.74
C PRO A 177 11.28 12.01 -3.71
N TYR A 178 11.11 12.17 -5.03
CA TYR A 178 11.88 11.51 -6.10
C TYR A 178 12.98 12.40 -6.70
N SER A 179 13.22 13.59 -6.18
CA SER A 179 14.22 14.52 -6.73
C SER A 179 15.67 13.99 -6.74
N GLY A 180 15.99 13.00 -5.88
CA GLY A 180 17.36 12.55 -5.61
C GLY A 180 18.13 12.08 -6.83
N ASP A 181 17.48 11.39 -7.74
CA ASP A 181 18.07 10.86 -8.97
C ASP A 181 18.25 11.95 -10.03
N PHE A 182 17.26 12.82 -10.14
CA PHE A 182 17.19 13.85 -11.17
C PHE A 182 18.10 15.05 -10.86
N LEU A 183 18.43 15.31 -9.60
CA LEU A 183 19.44 16.30 -9.19
C LEU A 183 20.87 15.93 -9.61
N ARG A 184 21.13 14.68 -10.00
CA ARG A 184 22.40 14.18 -10.55
C ARG A 184 22.60 14.57 -12.02
N ILE A 185 21.56 15.01 -12.70
CA ILE A 185 21.61 15.44 -14.09
C ILE A 185 22.35 16.78 -14.16
N GLU A 186 23.38 16.86 -15.02
CA GLU A 186 24.11 18.08 -15.36
C GLU A 186 23.32 18.91 -16.37
N SER A 187 22.84 18.23 -17.43
CA SER A 187 22.05 18.86 -18.48
C SER A 187 21.07 17.89 -19.12
N LEU A 188 19.92 18.39 -19.49
CA LEU A 188 18.93 17.70 -20.31
C LEU A 188 18.64 18.55 -21.54
N GLU A 189 18.98 18.02 -22.71
CA GLU A 189 18.83 18.67 -24.00
C GLU A 189 17.77 17.95 -24.85
N MET A 190 16.87 18.70 -25.45
CA MET A 190 16.03 18.22 -26.53
C MET A 190 16.80 18.37 -27.84
N VAL A 191 17.30 17.26 -28.39
CA VAL A 191 17.98 17.23 -29.69
C VAL A 191 16.96 17.53 -30.79
N ASP A 192 15.78 16.92 -30.67
CA ASP A 192 14.59 17.21 -31.46
C ASP A 192 13.32 16.87 -30.64
N ILE A 193 12.13 16.96 -31.24
CA ILE A 193 10.84 16.72 -30.56
C ILE A 193 10.63 15.25 -30.13
N TYR A 194 11.49 14.32 -30.54
CA TYR A 194 11.44 12.90 -30.18
C TYR A 194 12.77 12.34 -29.71
N THR A 195 13.77 13.21 -29.45
CA THR A 195 15.09 12.78 -28.98
C THR A 195 15.55 13.63 -27.80
N ILE A 196 15.80 12.96 -26.67
CA ILE A 196 16.30 13.57 -25.43
C ILE A 196 17.70 13.06 -25.16
N LYS A 197 18.62 13.97 -24.91
CA LYS A 197 19.98 13.68 -24.42
C LYS A 197 20.11 14.14 -22.98
N VAL A 198 20.45 13.19 -22.09
CA VAL A 198 20.64 13.43 -20.65
C VAL A 198 22.10 13.22 -20.31
N ARG A 199 22.76 14.25 -19.76
CA ARG A 199 24.12 14.17 -19.24
C ARG A 199 24.09 14.21 -17.71
N TYR A 200 24.78 13.29 -17.09
CA TYR A 200 24.95 13.22 -15.63
C TYR A 200 26.26 13.86 -15.22
N LYS A 201 26.31 14.44 -14.00
CA LYS A 201 27.50 15.09 -13.40
C LYS A 201 28.64 14.11 -13.14
N GLU A 202 28.28 12.86 -12.89
CA GLU A 202 29.18 11.77 -12.55
C GLU A 202 28.50 10.44 -12.95
N PRO A 203 29.24 9.31 -13.06
CA PRO A 203 28.65 8.01 -13.31
C PRO A 203 27.51 7.73 -12.31
N PHE A 204 26.34 7.34 -12.84
CA PHE A 204 25.14 7.13 -12.03
C PHE A 204 24.45 5.83 -12.44
N SER A 205 24.66 4.75 -11.66
CA SER A 205 24.19 3.42 -12.04
C SER A 205 22.66 3.27 -12.06
N PRO A 206 21.84 3.98 -11.23
CA PRO A 206 20.41 3.99 -11.38
C PRO A 206 19.87 4.86 -12.53
N ALA A 207 20.74 5.53 -13.29
CA ALA A 207 20.36 6.50 -14.32
C ALA A 207 19.25 6.03 -15.26
N LEU A 208 19.42 4.84 -15.84
CA LEU A 208 18.41 4.30 -16.76
C LEU A 208 17.13 3.95 -16.02
N ALA A 209 17.23 3.28 -14.87
CA ALA A 209 16.07 2.84 -14.07
C ALA A 209 15.23 4.03 -13.56
N SER A 210 15.83 5.17 -13.24
CA SER A 210 15.11 6.36 -12.78
C SER A 210 14.11 6.90 -13.80
N TRP A 211 14.32 6.68 -15.09
CA TRP A 211 13.40 7.06 -16.17
C TRP A 211 12.18 6.13 -16.32
N GLY A 212 12.02 5.15 -15.43
CA GLY A 212 10.75 4.49 -15.17
C GLY A 212 9.75 5.39 -14.43
N MET A 213 10.19 6.55 -13.93
CA MET A 213 9.30 7.60 -13.41
C MET A 213 8.30 8.01 -14.48
N TRP A 214 7.04 8.10 -14.09
CA TRP A 214 5.94 8.46 -15.00
C TRP A 214 6.04 9.91 -15.47
N ILE A 215 5.83 10.11 -16.77
CA ILE A 215 5.88 11.44 -17.40
C ILE A 215 4.54 12.14 -17.21
N ILE A 216 4.58 13.47 -16.99
CA ILE A 216 3.40 14.31 -16.78
C ILE A 216 3.16 15.29 -17.95
N PRO A 217 1.88 15.66 -18.26
CA PRO A 217 1.53 16.47 -19.42
C PRO A 217 1.90 17.95 -19.22
N LYS A 218 2.87 18.45 -19.98
CA LYS A 218 3.28 19.85 -19.94
C LYS A 218 2.12 20.79 -20.27
N HIS A 219 1.37 20.52 -21.34
CA HIS A 219 0.30 21.39 -21.85
C HIS A 219 -0.82 21.67 -20.84
N LEU A 220 -0.99 20.81 -19.82
CA LEU A 220 -1.98 20.99 -18.75
C LEU A 220 -1.39 21.55 -17.47
N LEU A 221 -0.12 21.27 -17.18
CA LEU A 221 0.48 21.45 -15.87
C LEU A 221 1.53 22.57 -15.80
N GLU A 222 1.93 23.18 -16.93
CA GLU A 222 3.01 24.17 -16.94
C GLU A 222 2.71 25.42 -16.09
N ASN A 223 1.44 25.81 -15.98
CA ASN A 223 0.99 26.97 -15.21
C ASN A 223 0.27 26.59 -13.91
N GLU A 224 0.38 25.33 -13.47
CA GLU A 224 -0.28 24.81 -12.28
C GLU A 224 0.71 24.64 -11.11
N ASP A 225 0.26 24.89 -9.88
CA ASP A 225 0.95 24.42 -8.69
C ASP A 225 0.66 22.92 -8.51
N LEU A 226 1.66 22.08 -8.75
CA LEU A 226 1.49 20.62 -8.71
C LEU A 226 1.10 20.11 -7.33
N ASN A 227 1.41 20.84 -6.25
CA ASN A 227 1.06 20.44 -4.89
C ASN A 227 -0.45 20.53 -4.61
N THR A 228 -1.18 21.35 -5.39
CA THR A 228 -2.60 21.67 -5.14
C THR A 228 -3.49 21.56 -6.37
N THR A 229 -2.93 21.25 -7.53
CA THR A 229 -3.66 21.22 -8.80
C THR A 229 -4.85 20.26 -8.80
N LYS A 230 -5.93 20.63 -9.48
CA LYS A 230 -7.10 19.78 -9.74
C LYS A 230 -6.77 18.46 -10.44
N TYR A 231 -5.69 18.42 -11.23
CA TYR A 231 -5.24 17.23 -11.94
C TYR A 231 -4.75 16.11 -11.00
N GLY A 232 -4.46 16.44 -9.74
CA GLY A 232 -4.26 15.44 -8.69
C GLY A 232 -5.49 14.58 -8.41
N ARG A 233 -6.68 15.03 -8.85
CA ARG A 233 -7.96 14.31 -8.70
C ARG A 233 -8.61 13.91 -10.03
N SER A 234 -8.07 14.39 -11.15
CA SER A 234 -8.58 14.08 -12.49
C SER A 234 -7.42 14.04 -13.50
N PRO A 235 -6.60 12.98 -13.41
CA PRO A 235 -5.36 12.85 -14.15
C PRO A 235 -5.60 12.66 -15.66
N ILE A 236 -4.68 13.17 -16.46
CA ILE A 236 -4.55 12.91 -17.89
C ILE A 236 -3.16 12.30 -18.11
N GLY A 237 -3.12 11.09 -18.62
CA GLY A 237 -1.89 10.33 -18.86
C GLY A 237 -1.78 9.82 -20.28
N THR A 238 -0.79 8.95 -20.53
CA THR A 238 -0.59 8.22 -21.80
C THR A 238 -0.92 6.74 -21.68
N GLY A 239 -1.32 6.30 -20.47
CA GLY A 239 -1.45 4.90 -20.07
C GLY A 239 -2.60 4.13 -20.73
N PRO A 240 -2.68 2.82 -20.40
CA PRO A 240 -3.70 1.93 -20.95
C PRO A 240 -5.14 2.24 -20.51
N TYR A 241 -5.30 2.99 -19.43
CA TYR A 241 -6.62 3.38 -18.93
C TYR A 241 -6.73 4.89 -18.74
N LYS A 242 -7.90 5.43 -19.14
CA LYS A 242 -8.29 6.85 -18.98
C LYS A 242 -9.08 7.02 -17.70
N PHE A 243 -8.85 8.10 -16.98
CA PHE A 243 -9.60 8.46 -15.78
C PHE A 243 -11.04 8.87 -16.17
N VAL A 244 -12.02 8.40 -15.37
CA VAL A 244 -13.44 8.76 -15.52
C VAL A 244 -13.93 9.60 -14.35
N ARG A 245 -13.76 9.07 -13.13
CA ARG A 245 -14.17 9.78 -11.90
C ARG A 245 -13.50 9.22 -10.67
N TRP A 246 -13.41 10.05 -9.66
CA TRP A 246 -13.00 9.68 -8.31
C TRP A 246 -14.02 10.16 -7.29
N LYS A 247 -14.66 9.23 -6.61
CA LYS A 247 -15.54 9.48 -5.47
C LYS A 247 -14.80 9.10 -4.20
N SER A 248 -14.32 10.11 -3.46
CA SER A 248 -13.48 9.90 -2.27
C SER A 248 -14.08 8.90 -1.30
N ALA A 249 -13.23 8.07 -0.71
CA ALA A 249 -13.55 7.00 0.21
C ALA A 249 -14.57 5.96 -0.33
N GLN A 250 -14.79 5.94 -1.66
CA GLN A 250 -15.72 5.00 -2.28
C GLN A 250 -15.10 4.26 -3.47
N ARG A 251 -14.70 4.99 -4.53
CA ARG A 251 -14.14 4.36 -5.73
C ARG A 251 -13.46 5.34 -6.68
N ILE A 252 -12.55 4.79 -7.49
CA ILE A 252 -11.98 5.42 -8.66
C ILE A 252 -12.34 4.56 -9.87
N ASP A 253 -12.90 5.18 -10.91
CA ASP A 253 -13.31 4.50 -12.15
C ASP A 253 -12.41 4.90 -13.29
N LEU A 254 -11.90 3.92 -14.02
CA LEU A 254 -11.11 4.08 -15.24
C LEU A 254 -11.78 3.33 -16.39
N ILE A 255 -11.53 3.78 -17.63
CA ILE A 255 -12.00 3.14 -18.86
C ILE A 255 -10.79 2.86 -19.77
N ALA A 256 -10.85 1.78 -20.56
CA ALA A 256 -9.79 1.42 -21.50
C ALA A 256 -9.47 2.57 -22.47
N ASN A 257 -8.20 2.80 -22.71
CA ASN A 257 -7.72 3.73 -23.74
C ASN A 257 -7.72 3.00 -25.09
N GLU A 258 -8.68 3.35 -25.94
CA GLU A 258 -8.84 2.73 -27.28
C GLU A 258 -7.59 2.95 -28.17
N ASP A 259 -6.90 4.09 -27.98
CA ASP A 259 -5.74 4.50 -28.76
C ASP A 259 -4.40 4.20 -28.04
N TYR A 260 -4.38 3.28 -27.08
CA TYR A 260 -3.16 2.98 -26.36
C TYR A 260 -2.07 2.43 -27.29
N PHE A 261 -0.89 3.03 -27.26
CA PHE A 261 0.18 2.75 -28.22
C PHE A 261 0.76 1.33 -28.17
N GLN A 262 0.54 0.57 -27.08
CA GLN A 262 0.90 -0.86 -26.99
C GLN A 262 -0.30 -1.80 -27.22
N GLY A 263 -1.40 -1.28 -27.76
CA GLY A 263 -2.64 -1.99 -28.00
C GLY A 263 -3.66 -1.77 -26.88
N ARG A 264 -4.93 -1.66 -27.28
CA ARG A 264 -6.05 -1.48 -26.38
C ARG A 264 -6.13 -2.61 -25.35
N PRO A 265 -6.33 -2.33 -24.04
CA PRO A 265 -6.64 -3.37 -23.06
C PRO A 265 -7.92 -4.13 -23.42
N TYR A 266 -7.96 -5.43 -23.14
CA TYR A 266 -9.18 -6.23 -23.37
C TYR A 266 -10.29 -5.88 -22.41
N ILE A 267 -9.98 -5.59 -21.12
CA ILE A 267 -10.99 -5.22 -20.11
C ILE A 267 -11.38 -3.76 -20.31
N ASP A 268 -12.68 -3.49 -20.50
CA ASP A 268 -13.20 -2.16 -20.80
C ASP A 268 -13.09 -1.19 -19.62
N ARG A 269 -13.30 -1.67 -18.39
CA ARG A 269 -13.34 -0.83 -17.20
C ARG A 269 -12.53 -1.41 -16.04
N TYR A 270 -11.87 -0.52 -15.32
CA TYR A 270 -11.20 -0.81 -14.06
C TYR A 270 -11.85 0.02 -12.95
N VAL A 271 -12.37 -0.64 -11.93
CA VAL A 271 -12.98 -0.01 -10.76
C VAL A 271 -12.14 -0.31 -9.54
N TYR A 272 -11.48 0.70 -9.00
CA TYR A 272 -10.77 0.62 -7.72
C TYR A 272 -11.75 0.97 -6.60
N ARG A 273 -12.20 -0.03 -5.85
CA ARG A 273 -13.22 0.10 -4.83
C ARG A 273 -12.58 0.23 -3.46
N ILE A 274 -12.85 1.37 -2.79
CA ILE A 274 -12.26 1.70 -1.50
C ILE A 274 -13.20 1.20 -0.40
N ILE A 275 -12.71 0.24 0.39
CA ILE A 275 -13.42 -0.36 1.52
C ILE A 275 -12.40 -0.47 2.66
N PRO A 276 -12.41 0.44 3.65
CA PRO A 276 -11.33 0.58 4.64
C PRO A 276 -11.34 -0.51 5.72
N ASP A 277 -11.67 -1.74 5.34
CA ASP A 277 -11.69 -2.92 6.20
C ASP A 277 -11.51 -4.20 5.37
N THR A 278 -10.46 -4.97 5.66
CA THR A 278 -10.10 -6.18 4.90
C THR A 278 -11.16 -7.28 5.01
N ALA A 279 -11.83 -7.41 6.16
CA ALA A 279 -12.87 -8.42 6.35
C ALA A 279 -14.10 -8.07 5.51
N THR A 280 -14.45 -6.79 5.41
CA THR A 280 -15.54 -6.31 4.56
C THR A 280 -15.22 -6.52 3.07
N ILE A 281 -13.98 -6.26 2.60
CA ILE A 281 -13.59 -6.59 1.22
C ILE A 281 -13.74 -8.09 0.98
N PHE A 282 -13.40 -8.93 1.96
CA PHE A 282 -13.55 -10.38 1.83
C PHE A 282 -15.01 -10.83 1.73
N LEU A 283 -15.94 -10.18 2.43
CA LEU A 283 -17.38 -10.43 2.25
C LEU A 283 -17.84 -10.03 0.84
N GLU A 284 -17.31 -8.94 0.30
CA GLU A 284 -17.60 -8.53 -1.08
C GLU A 284 -17.04 -9.52 -2.13
N ILE A 285 -15.87 -10.14 -1.88
CA ILE A 285 -15.36 -11.25 -2.71
C ILE A 285 -16.35 -12.44 -2.66
N GLN A 286 -16.86 -12.80 -1.48
CA GLN A 286 -17.85 -13.87 -1.33
C GLN A 286 -19.17 -13.56 -2.04
N ALA A 287 -19.60 -12.31 -2.00
CA ALA A 287 -20.77 -11.82 -2.72
C ALA A 287 -20.50 -11.55 -4.20
N GLN A 288 -19.27 -11.78 -4.68
CA GLN A 288 -18.82 -11.46 -6.05
C GLN A 288 -19.00 -9.97 -6.42
N GLY A 289 -19.02 -9.08 -5.43
CA GLY A 289 -19.04 -7.63 -5.62
C GLY A 289 -17.65 -7.03 -5.90
N VAL A 290 -16.59 -7.80 -5.60
CA VAL A 290 -15.18 -7.52 -5.90
C VAL A 290 -14.59 -8.73 -6.62
N ASP A 291 -13.76 -8.50 -7.61
CA ASP A 291 -13.17 -9.54 -8.44
C ASP A 291 -11.74 -9.91 -8.04
N MET A 292 -11.03 -8.96 -7.46
CA MET A 292 -9.64 -9.12 -7.05
C MET A 292 -9.37 -8.38 -5.74
N MET A 293 -8.64 -9.02 -4.83
CA MET A 293 -8.06 -8.41 -3.62
C MET A 293 -6.80 -9.14 -3.17
N GLY A 294 -6.02 -8.52 -2.30
CA GLY A 294 -5.00 -9.19 -1.51
C GLY A 294 -5.63 -9.88 -0.30
N LEU A 295 -5.44 -11.19 -0.16
CA LEU A 295 -5.93 -11.95 1.00
C LEU A 295 -5.01 -11.76 2.22
N THR A 296 -5.60 -11.76 3.41
CA THR A 296 -4.83 -11.98 4.63
C THR A 296 -4.36 -13.46 4.70
N PRO A 297 -3.31 -13.77 5.46
CA PRO A 297 -2.87 -15.15 5.66
C PRO A 297 -3.98 -16.09 6.16
N LEU A 298 -4.86 -15.60 7.04
CA LEU A 298 -6.00 -16.35 7.55
C LEU A 298 -7.00 -16.68 6.44
N GLN A 299 -7.35 -15.69 5.63
CA GLN A 299 -8.22 -15.86 4.47
C GLN A 299 -7.61 -16.85 3.48
N PHE A 300 -6.32 -16.70 3.15
CA PHE A 300 -5.61 -17.55 2.20
C PHE A 300 -5.54 -19.01 2.66
N LYS A 301 -5.12 -19.27 3.91
CA LYS A 301 -4.90 -20.63 4.44
C LYS A 301 -6.18 -21.34 4.88
N ARG A 302 -7.20 -20.62 5.37
CA ARG A 302 -8.36 -21.26 6.00
C ARG A 302 -9.69 -20.90 5.37
N GLN A 303 -9.95 -19.63 5.05
CA GLN A 303 -11.30 -19.21 4.67
C GLN A 303 -11.62 -19.42 3.20
N THR A 304 -10.60 -19.60 2.34
CA THR A 304 -10.75 -19.82 0.89
C THR A 304 -10.53 -21.28 0.47
N GLN A 305 -10.72 -22.26 1.37
CA GLN A 305 -10.50 -23.68 1.07
C GLN A 305 -11.76 -24.42 0.61
N ASN A 306 -12.93 -23.83 0.73
CA ASN A 306 -14.22 -24.43 0.37
C ASN A 306 -14.43 -24.53 -1.14
N SER A 307 -15.49 -25.23 -1.55
CA SER A 307 -15.83 -25.46 -2.97
C SER A 307 -16.14 -24.17 -3.72
N PHE A 308 -16.78 -23.19 -3.09
CA PHE A 308 -17.10 -21.90 -3.70
C PHE A 308 -15.83 -21.19 -4.20
N PHE A 309 -14.84 -21.00 -3.33
CA PHE A 309 -13.59 -20.34 -3.74
C PHE A 309 -12.83 -21.16 -4.78
N LYS A 310 -12.77 -22.49 -4.61
CA LYS A 310 -12.08 -23.37 -5.57
C LYS A 310 -12.71 -23.34 -6.96
N SER A 311 -14.02 -23.15 -7.08
CA SER A 311 -14.72 -23.07 -8.37
C SER A 311 -14.62 -21.69 -9.02
N HIS A 312 -14.68 -20.60 -8.23
CA HIS A 312 -14.82 -19.24 -8.76
C HIS A 312 -13.53 -18.42 -8.79
N TYR A 313 -12.50 -18.80 -8.03
CA TYR A 313 -11.31 -17.97 -7.84
C TYR A 313 -10.01 -18.74 -8.04
N THR A 314 -8.99 -18.04 -8.52
CA THR A 314 -7.59 -18.47 -8.53
C THR A 314 -6.83 -17.68 -7.47
N LYS A 315 -6.01 -18.36 -6.66
CA LYS A 315 -5.13 -17.75 -5.67
C LYS A 315 -3.69 -17.83 -6.15
N PHE A 316 -2.96 -16.76 -5.91
CA PHE A 316 -1.53 -16.68 -6.20
C PHE A 316 -0.76 -16.46 -4.90
N GLN A 317 0.50 -16.89 -4.88
CA GLN A 317 1.41 -16.65 -3.76
C GLN A 317 2.82 -16.45 -4.32
N TYR A 318 3.42 -15.35 -3.98
CA TYR A 318 4.81 -15.03 -4.31
C TYR A 318 5.38 -14.04 -3.27
N PRO A 319 6.72 -13.99 -3.08
CA PRO A 319 7.33 -13.02 -2.17
C PRO A 319 6.97 -11.58 -2.53
N ALA A 320 6.49 -10.81 -1.57
CA ALA A 320 6.33 -9.37 -1.78
C ALA A 320 7.71 -8.70 -1.88
N PHE A 321 7.84 -7.70 -2.75
CA PHE A 321 9.05 -6.91 -2.86
C PHE A 321 8.95 -5.68 -1.96
N GLY A 322 8.99 -5.94 -0.66
CA GLY A 322 8.83 -4.94 0.37
C GLY A 322 8.86 -5.55 1.77
N TYR A 323 8.94 -4.71 2.80
CA TYR A 323 9.01 -5.14 4.19
C TYR A 323 8.16 -4.29 5.13
N THR A 324 7.78 -4.86 6.27
CA THR A 324 7.10 -4.16 7.36
C THR A 324 8.07 -3.92 8.51
N TYR A 325 7.94 -2.78 9.16
CA TYR A 325 8.83 -2.31 10.21
C TYR A 325 8.13 -1.46 11.27
N LEU A 326 8.72 -1.39 12.46
CA LEU A 326 8.45 -0.40 13.49
C LEU A 326 9.54 0.69 13.40
N GLY A 327 9.17 1.88 12.94
CA GLY A 327 10.09 3.01 12.77
C GLY A 327 10.04 3.97 13.95
N PHE A 328 11.20 4.54 14.32
CA PHE A 328 11.34 5.49 15.42
C PHE A 328 11.50 6.90 14.89
N ASN A 329 10.84 7.88 15.49
CA ASN A 329 11.16 9.28 15.23
C ASN A 329 12.47 9.64 15.96
N LEU A 330 13.56 9.79 15.20
CA LEU A 330 14.87 10.05 15.78
C LEU A 330 15.07 11.51 16.23
N LEU A 331 14.07 12.37 16.03
CA LEU A 331 14.03 13.70 16.66
C LEU A 331 13.57 13.63 18.12
N ASP A 332 12.92 12.53 18.52
CA ASP A 332 12.52 12.28 19.90
C ASP A 332 13.72 11.81 20.72
N ASP A 333 14.01 12.51 21.83
CA ASP A 333 15.17 12.25 22.68
C ASP A 333 15.20 10.82 23.22
N ARG A 334 14.04 10.19 23.44
CA ARG A 334 13.93 8.80 23.88
C ARG A 334 14.56 7.81 22.89
N PHE A 335 14.53 8.11 21.59
CA PHE A 335 15.02 7.20 20.56
C PHE A 335 16.36 7.59 19.94
N LYS A 336 17.02 8.66 20.39
CA LYS A 336 18.36 9.05 19.92
C LYS A 336 19.43 8.00 20.25
N ASP A 337 19.39 7.42 21.44
CA ASP A 337 20.32 6.37 21.84
C ASP A 337 19.95 5.03 21.17
N LYS A 338 20.86 4.52 20.33
CA LYS A 338 20.62 3.25 19.62
C LYS A 338 20.41 2.06 20.55
N ARG A 339 20.95 2.09 21.77
CA ARG A 339 20.78 1.01 22.75
C ARG A 339 19.32 0.83 23.15
N ILE A 340 18.54 1.91 23.17
CA ILE A 340 17.08 1.84 23.39
C ILE A 340 16.41 1.11 22.22
N ARG A 341 16.72 1.47 20.99
CA ARG A 341 16.16 0.85 19.79
C ARG A 341 16.56 -0.63 19.67
N GLN A 342 17.83 -0.94 20.01
CA GLN A 342 18.34 -2.31 20.09
C GLN A 342 17.63 -3.13 21.18
N ALA A 343 17.36 -2.55 22.35
CA ALA A 343 16.61 -3.20 23.43
C ALA A 343 15.16 -3.51 22.97
N ILE A 344 14.49 -2.55 22.32
CA ILE A 344 13.16 -2.78 21.76
C ILE A 344 13.19 -3.91 20.72
N ASN A 345 14.21 -3.94 19.84
CA ASN A 345 14.37 -5.01 18.86
C ASN A 345 14.57 -6.40 19.50
N LEU A 346 15.33 -6.50 20.60
CA LEU A 346 15.54 -7.75 21.35
C LEU A 346 14.28 -8.20 22.10
N ALA A 347 13.42 -7.28 22.47
CA ALA A 347 12.18 -7.57 23.18
C ALA A 347 11.00 -7.96 22.25
N ILE A 348 11.16 -7.88 20.95
CA ILE A 348 10.13 -8.26 19.97
C ILE A 348 10.48 -9.63 19.38
N ASP A 349 9.64 -10.63 19.67
CA ASP A 349 9.74 -11.96 19.09
C ASP A 349 9.21 -11.93 17.64
N LYS A 350 10.14 -11.87 16.69
CA LYS A 350 9.79 -11.81 15.25
C LYS A 350 9.22 -13.12 14.73
N GLN A 351 9.65 -14.25 15.31
CA GLN A 351 9.10 -15.55 14.92
C GLN A 351 7.63 -15.67 15.36
N GLU A 352 7.30 -15.17 16.55
CA GLU A 352 5.90 -15.07 16.98
C GLU A 352 5.05 -14.22 16.01
N LEU A 353 5.62 -13.14 15.45
CA LEU A 353 4.93 -12.34 14.45
C LEU A 353 4.73 -13.11 13.15
N ILE A 354 5.73 -13.85 12.68
CA ILE A 354 5.60 -14.70 11.49
C ILE A 354 4.50 -15.76 11.68
N GLU A 355 4.49 -16.45 12.81
CA GLU A 355 3.51 -17.51 13.07
C GLU A 355 2.12 -16.94 13.43
N GLY A 356 2.06 -15.94 14.31
CA GLY A 356 0.81 -15.41 14.86
C GLY A 356 0.08 -14.44 13.92
N VAL A 357 0.83 -13.66 13.14
CA VAL A 357 0.27 -12.66 12.22
C VAL A 357 0.23 -13.19 10.79
N LEU A 358 1.35 -13.74 10.30
CA LEU A 358 1.48 -14.18 8.91
C LEU A 358 1.16 -15.67 8.72
N MET A 359 0.93 -16.45 9.78
CA MET A 359 0.67 -17.88 9.71
C MET A 359 1.75 -18.64 8.92
N GLY A 360 3.02 -18.21 9.03
CA GLY A 360 4.15 -18.76 8.27
C GLY A 360 4.21 -18.33 6.79
N LEU A 361 3.40 -17.36 6.35
CA LEU A 361 3.42 -16.81 4.97
C LEU A 361 4.26 -15.53 4.92
N GLY A 362 5.53 -15.69 5.21
CA GLY A 362 6.53 -14.63 5.23
C GLY A 362 7.76 -15.05 5.99
N ARG A 363 8.72 -14.17 6.11
CA ARG A 363 10.01 -14.42 6.76
C ARG A 363 10.51 -13.16 7.49
N VAL A 364 11.38 -13.37 8.45
CA VAL A 364 11.98 -12.28 9.23
C VAL A 364 12.80 -11.38 8.30
N CYS A 365 12.63 -10.07 8.45
CA CYS A 365 13.43 -9.05 7.77
C CYS A 365 14.56 -8.58 8.69
N THR A 366 15.77 -8.43 8.14
CA THR A 366 16.94 -7.96 8.91
C THR A 366 17.47 -6.59 8.45
N GLY A 367 16.88 -5.99 7.42
CA GLY A 367 17.40 -4.72 6.92
C GLY A 367 16.57 -4.11 5.79
N PRO A 368 17.13 -3.14 5.08
CA PRO A 368 16.41 -2.36 4.09
C PRO A 368 16.16 -3.08 2.75
N PHE A 369 16.67 -4.30 2.60
CA PHE A 369 16.54 -5.09 1.38
C PHE A 369 15.77 -6.38 1.65
N VAL A 370 15.07 -6.88 0.64
CA VAL A 370 14.40 -8.19 0.71
C VAL A 370 15.39 -9.31 0.35
N PRO A 371 15.23 -10.54 0.88
CA PRO A 371 16.15 -11.65 0.62
C PRO A 371 16.34 -12.02 -0.86
N GLU A 372 15.42 -11.64 -1.74
CA GLU A 372 15.47 -11.82 -3.19
C GLU A 372 16.37 -10.79 -3.89
N SER A 373 16.70 -9.69 -3.22
CA SER A 373 17.60 -8.66 -3.75
C SER A 373 19.05 -9.12 -3.66
N TRP A 374 19.83 -8.84 -4.70
CA TRP A 374 21.28 -9.06 -4.68
C TRP A 374 22.01 -8.17 -3.64
N ALA A 375 21.39 -7.07 -3.19
CA ALA A 375 21.88 -6.19 -2.14
C ALA A 375 21.65 -6.74 -0.71
N TYR A 376 20.93 -7.85 -0.57
CA TYR A 376 20.65 -8.44 0.74
C TYR A 376 21.89 -9.15 1.30
N ASN A 377 22.39 -8.70 2.44
CA ASN A 377 23.52 -9.36 3.12
C ASN A 377 23.04 -10.58 3.92
N LYS A 378 23.28 -11.76 3.41
CA LYS A 378 22.92 -13.05 4.05
C LYS A 378 23.67 -13.33 5.35
N ASN A 379 24.76 -12.60 5.63
CA ASN A 379 25.52 -12.74 6.86
C ASN A 379 24.90 -11.95 8.03
N VAL A 380 23.93 -11.08 7.77
CA VAL A 380 23.19 -10.35 8.81
C VAL A 380 22.07 -11.25 9.33
N ALA A 381 22.38 -12.05 10.36
CA ALA A 381 21.40 -12.93 11.00
C ALA A 381 20.41 -12.15 11.88
N PRO A 382 19.13 -12.57 11.98
CA PRO A 382 18.17 -12.01 12.92
C PRO A 382 18.70 -12.10 14.37
N LYS A 383 18.61 -11.00 15.12
CA LYS A 383 18.87 -11.04 16.57
C LYS A 383 17.81 -11.89 17.25
N GLU A 384 18.24 -12.77 18.14
CA GLU A 384 17.34 -13.60 18.92
C GLU A 384 16.45 -12.74 19.85
N PHE A 385 15.23 -13.20 20.06
CA PHE A 385 14.37 -12.67 21.10
C PHE A 385 15.01 -12.89 22.49
N ASN A 386 15.35 -11.82 23.17
CA ASN A 386 16.01 -11.88 24.48
C ASN A 386 15.57 -10.71 25.37
N PRO A 387 14.43 -10.84 26.05
CA PRO A 387 13.90 -9.77 26.91
C PRO A 387 14.79 -9.45 28.11
N ASP A 388 15.59 -10.40 28.62
CA ASP A 388 16.48 -10.14 29.72
C ASP A 388 17.66 -9.27 29.32
N ARG A 389 18.23 -9.54 28.14
CA ARG A 389 19.25 -8.67 27.56
C ARG A 389 18.69 -7.28 27.23
N ALA A 390 17.42 -7.21 26.77
CA ALA A 390 16.75 -5.93 26.54
C ALA A 390 16.65 -5.11 27.83
N ARG A 391 16.20 -5.71 28.94
CA ARG A 391 16.18 -5.05 30.27
C ARG A 391 17.57 -4.62 30.70
N ALA A 392 18.58 -5.48 30.53
CA ALA A 392 19.94 -5.16 30.93
C ALA A 392 20.48 -3.94 30.17
N LEU A 393 20.21 -3.83 28.87
CA LEU A 393 20.58 -2.65 28.07
C LEU A 393 19.89 -1.37 28.58
N LEU A 394 18.59 -1.44 28.85
CA LEU A 394 17.80 -0.30 29.34
C LEU A 394 18.28 0.13 30.74
N ASN A 395 18.51 -0.83 31.64
CA ASN A 395 19.05 -0.54 32.97
C ASN A 395 20.44 0.11 32.93
N GLY A 396 21.29 -0.34 32.01
CA GLY A 396 22.63 0.22 31.78
C GLY A 396 22.66 1.68 31.33
N ILE A 397 21.53 2.21 30.84
CA ILE A 397 21.36 3.61 30.42
C ILE A 397 20.41 4.41 31.30
N GLY A 398 20.06 3.82 32.46
CA GLY A 398 19.32 4.50 33.51
C GLY A 398 17.80 4.35 33.49
N TRP A 399 17.23 3.54 32.58
CA TRP A 399 15.81 3.18 32.60
C TRP A 399 15.58 2.01 33.53
N LYS A 400 14.93 2.23 34.67
CA LYS A 400 14.69 1.23 35.74
C LYS A 400 13.28 1.38 36.27
N ASP A 401 12.72 0.33 36.77
CA ASP A 401 11.49 0.37 37.56
C ASP A 401 11.88 0.79 38.99
N SER A 402 11.87 2.10 39.26
CA SER A 402 12.40 2.65 40.50
C SER A 402 11.41 2.65 41.67
N ASP A 403 10.11 2.64 41.37
CA ASP A 403 9.00 2.64 42.34
C ASP A 403 8.26 1.29 42.41
N GLN A 404 8.70 0.30 41.63
CA GLN A 404 8.17 -1.07 41.57
C GLN A 404 6.71 -1.14 41.10
N ASP A 405 6.29 -0.19 40.25
CA ASP A 405 4.96 -0.18 39.61
C ASP A 405 4.88 -1.07 38.34
N GLY A 406 6.00 -1.64 37.94
CA GLY A 406 6.14 -2.52 36.78
C GLY A 406 6.50 -1.79 35.50
N TRP A 407 6.71 -0.48 35.53
CA TRP A 407 7.11 0.33 34.37
C TRP A 407 8.52 0.89 34.57
N LEU A 408 9.28 0.93 33.49
CA LEU A 408 10.58 1.58 33.53
C LEU A 408 10.41 3.09 33.57
N ASP A 409 11.14 3.75 34.42
CA ASP A 409 11.21 5.19 34.55
C ASP A 409 12.67 5.69 34.52
N LYS A 410 12.82 6.95 34.20
CA LYS A 410 14.08 7.69 34.29
C LYS A 410 13.77 9.16 34.57
N ASP A 411 14.45 9.73 35.57
CA ASP A 411 14.24 11.13 35.99
C ASP A 411 12.76 11.45 36.28
N GLY A 412 12.03 10.50 36.90
CA GLY A 412 10.61 10.62 37.24
C GLY A 412 9.65 10.52 36.05
N LYS A 413 10.11 10.10 34.88
CA LYS A 413 9.29 9.94 33.67
C LYS A 413 9.21 8.47 33.28
N ILE A 414 8.01 7.92 33.19
CA ILE A 414 7.75 6.57 32.70
C ILE A 414 8.18 6.45 31.24
N PHE A 415 8.78 5.31 30.90
CA PHE A 415 9.07 4.97 29.50
C PHE A 415 7.78 4.59 28.79
N GLU A 416 7.13 5.58 28.21
CA GLU A 416 5.89 5.43 27.47
C GLU A 416 6.03 5.97 26.05
N PHE A 417 5.44 5.30 25.05
CA PHE A 417 5.31 5.83 23.69
C PHE A 417 4.09 5.24 22.94
N THR A 418 3.75 5.88 21.83
CA THR A 418 2.64 5.50 20.97
C THR A 418 3.14 4.84 19.69
N ILE A 419 2.60 3.65 19.36
CA ILE A 419 2.70 3.05 18.02
C ILE A 419 1.53 3.58 17.20
N LEU A 420 1.85 4.37 16.17
CA LEU A 420 0.88 4.88 15.21
C LEU A 420 0.84 3.95 13.99
N THR A 421 -0.35 3.58 13.52
CA THR A 421 -0.55 2.79 12.30
C THR A 421 -1.85 3.17 11.59
N ASN A 422 -2.04 2.68 10.36
CA ASN A 422 -3.22 2.99 9.57
C ASN A 422 -4.37 2.02 9.84
N GLN A 423 -5.59 2.54 9.67
CA GLN A 423 -6.82 1.76 9.69
C GLN A 423 -6.86 0.75 8.52
N GLY A 424 -7.59 -0.35 8.69
CA GLY A 424 -7.87 -1.35 7.66
C GLY A 424 -6.79 -2.40 7.47
N ASN A 425 -5.57 -2.19 7.95
CA ASN A 425 -4.50 -3.18 7.89
C ASN A 425 -4.48 -4.06 9.15
N GLU A 426 -5.26 -5.15 9.12
CA GLU A 426 -5.36 -6.08 10.26
C GLU A 426 -4.01 -6.67 10.69
N LEU A 427 -3.09 -6.91 9.75
CA LEU A 427 -1.79 -7.52 10.07
C LEU A 427 -0.97 -6.57 10.93
N ARG A 428 -0.94 -5.27 10.59
CA ARG A 428 -0.25 -4.26 11.38
C ARG A 428 -0.90 -4.05 12.74
N GLN A 429 -2.24 -4.06 12.82
CA GLN A 429 -2.95 -3.90 14.07
C GLN A 429 -2.64 -5.06 15.04
N ARG A 430 -2.73 -6.31 14.59
CA ARG A 430 -2.36 -7.50 15.37
C ARG A 430 -0.89 -7.48 15.78
N ALA A 431 0.01 -7.06 14.89
CA ALA A 431 1.42 -6.90 15.22
C ALA A 431 1.64 -5.85 16.30
N ALA A 432 0.96 -4.70 16.22
CA ALA A 432 1.04 -3.66 17.25
C ALA A 432 0.62 -4.19 18.64
N GLU A 433 -0.43 -5.00 18.71
CA GLU A 433 -0.91 -5.62 19.97
C GLU A 433 0.12 -6.63 20.53
N ILE A 434 0.73 -7.45 19.66
CA ILE A 434 1.79 -8.39 20.07
C ILE A 434 3.01 -7.62 20.58
N ILE A 435 3.45 -6.59 19.85
CA ILE A 435 4.57 -5.73 20.21
C ILE A 435 4.29 -5.03 21.56
N GLN A 436 3.10 -4.46 21.74
CA GLN A 436 2.67 -3.83 23.00
C GLN A 436 2.79 -4.83 24.17
N ARG A 437 2.27 -6.06 24.01
CA ARG A 437 2.34 -7.09 25.03
C ARG A 437 3.79 -7.49 25.35
N ARG A 438 4.66 -7.64 24.35
CA ARG A 438 6.07 -7.98 24.54
C ARG A 438 6.85 -6.86 25.22
N LEU A 439 6.62 -5.62 24.84
CA LEU A 439 7.27 -4.47 25.46
C LEU A 439 6.80 -4.24 26.91
N LYS A 440 5.52 -4.51 27.21
CA LYS A 440 5.02 -4.51 28.59
C LYS A 440 5.80 -5.49 29.50
N GLN A 441 6.19 -6.66 28.98
CA GLN A 441 6.96 -7.66 29.74
C GLN A 441 8.34 -7.15 30.22
N ILE A 442 8.88 -6.14 29.54
CA ILE A 442 10.15 -5.51 29.92
C ILE A 442 9.96 -4.12 30.56
N GLY A 443 8.73 -3.78 30.95
CA GLY A 443 8.42 -2.52 31.63
C GLY A 443 8.26 -1.30 30.74
N ILE A 444 8.11 -1.46 29.42
CA ILE A 444 7.83 -0.34 28.50
C ILE A 444 6.32 -0.24 28.26
N LYS A 445 5.77 0.94 28.52
CA LYS A 445 4.35 1.25 28.31
C LYS A 445 4.11 1.73 26.89
N VAL A 446 3.27 1.01 26.14
CA VAL A 446 2.96 1.32 24.75
C VAL A 446 1.48 1.61 24.58
N LYS A 447 1.15 2.69 23.87
CA LYS A 447 -0.19 3.01 23.38
C LYS A 447 -0.28 2.67 21.90
N ILE A 448 -1.43 2.23 21.44
CA ILE A 448 -1.69 2.00 20.01
C ILE A 448 -2.67 3.06 19.54
N ARG A 449 -2.33 3.73 18.44
CA ARG A 449 -3.20 4.71 17.79
C ARG A 449 -3.39 4.32 16.34
N ILE A 450 -4.64 4.15 15.93
CA ILE A 450 -5.04 3.78 14.58
C ILE A 450 -5.74 5.00 13.96
N VAL A 451 -5.33 5.39 12.76
CA VAL A 451 -5.90 6.53 12.03
C VAL A 451 -6.19 6.14 10.58
N GLU A 452 -7.04 6.90 9.91
CA GLU A 452 -7.34 6.71 8.50
C GLU A 452 -6.06 6.80 7.65
N SER A 453 -5.96 6.03 6.56
CA SER A 453 -4.71 5.82 5.81
C SER A 453 -4.15 7.10 5.19
N SER A 454 -5.00 7.95 4.60
CA SER A 454 -4.55 9.20 3.99
C SER A 454 -4.07 10.19 5.07
N VAL A 455 -4.82 10.31 6.17
CA VAL A 455 -4.46 11.13 7.34
C VAL A 455 -3.15 10.62 7.98
N PHE A 456 -2.96 9.29 8.06
CA PHE A 456 -1.73 8.69 8.55
C PHE A 456 -0.50 9.22 7.79
N LEU A 457 -0.57 9.26 6.47
CA LEU A 457 0.54 9.74 5.64
C LEU A 457 0.67 11.27 5.66
N THR A 458 -0.42 11.99 5.37
CA THR A 458 -0.35 13.44 5.13
C THR A 458 -0.20 14.26 6.40
N GLU A 459 -0.83 13.85 7.51
CA GLU A 459 -0.82 14.61 8.75
C GLU A 459 0.21 14.13 9.78
N PHE A 460 0.58 12.85 9.71
CA PHE A 460 1.49 12.28 10.70
C PHE A 460 2.87 11.95 10.11
N VAL A 461 2.96 11.10 9.11
CA VAL A 461 4.25 10.61 8.58
C VAL A 461 5.01 11.76 7.91
N ASN A 462 4.42 12.43 6.91
CA ASN A 462 5.07 13.51 6.16
C ASN A 462 5.46 14.69 7.05
N LYS A 463 4.63 15.02 8.05
CA LYS A 463 4.87 16.10 9.02
C LYS A 463 5.65 15.65 10.25
N LYS A 464 6.10 14.40 10.31
CA LYS A 464 6.87 13.81 11.43
C LYS A 464 6.18 13.91 12.80
N ARG A 465 4.85 13.90 12.83
CA ARG A 465 4.03 14.03 14.05
C ARG A 465 3.71 12.67 14.66
N PHE A 466 4.75 11.89 14.94
CA PHE A 466 4.63 10.57 15.56
C PHE A 466 5.81 10.33 16.50
N GLU A 467 5.64 9.39 17.44
CA GLU A 467 6.70 8.86 18.28
C GLU A 467 7.30 7.62 17.62
N THR A 468 6.45 6.64 17.30
CA THR A 468 6.80 5.47 16.48
C THR A 468 5.71 5.18 15.47
N ILE A 469 6.06 4.56 14.35
CA ILE A 469 5.14 4.15 13.30
C ILE A 469 5.30 2.67 12.96
N LEU A 470 4.19 1.99 12.75
CA LEU A 470 4.18 0.63 12.21
C LEU A 470 3.63 0.68 10.78
N MET A 471 4.54 0.56 9.81
CA MET A 471 4.21 0.62 8.38
C MET A 471 5.13 -0.26 7.54
N GLY A 472 5.08 -0.16 6.21
CA GLY A 472 5.93 -0.93 5.32
C GLY A 472 6.38 -0.12 4.12
N TRP A 473 7.48 -0.56 3.53
CA TRP A 473 7.99 -0.10 2.25
C TRP A 473 7.68 -1.10 1.14
N GLY A 474 7.19 -0.60 0.01
CA GLY A 474 7.34 -1.25 -1.28
C GLY A 474 8.66 -0.77 -1.88
N LEU A 475 9.47 -1.69 -2.36
CA LEU A 475 10.82 -1.39 -2.86
C LEU A 475 10.86 -1.39 -4.38
N SER A 476 11.74 -0.56 -4.95
CA SER A 476 12.14 -0.66 -6.35
C SER A 476 12.99 -1.91 -6.60
N ARG A 477 13.14 -2.30 -7.86
CA ARG A 477 13.98 -3.46 -8.22
C ARG A 477 15.47 -3.13 -8.12
N ASP A 478 15.88 -1.92 -8.48
CA ASP A 478 17.20 -1.41 -8.10
C ASP A 478 17.20 -1.14 -6.58
N PRO A 479 18.21 -1.63 -5.83
CA PRO A 479 18.26 -1.49 -4.37
C PRO A 479 18.70 -0.10 -3.92
N ASP A 480 18.77 0.88 -4.80
CA ASP A 480 19.08 2.25 -4.40
C ASP A 480 18.06 2.75 -3.39
N SER A 481 18.53 2.96 -2.17
CA SER A 481 17.72 3.40 -1.04
C SER A 481 18.12 4.78 -0.52
N TYR A 482 18.76 5.59 -1.38
CA TYR A 482 19.24 6.93 -1.06
C TYR A 482 18.13 7.83 -0.49
N ASP A 483 16.98 7.87 -1.15
CA ASP A 483 15.88 8.75 -0.74
C ASP A 483 15.26 8.35 0.62
N ILE A 484 15.43 7.09 1.05
CA ILE A 484 14.93 6.60 2.34
C ILE A 484 15.94 6.88 3.47
N TRP A 485 17.23 6.73 3.22
CA TRP A 485 18.23 6.69 4.28
C TRP A 485 19.21 7.84 4.32
N HIS A 486 19.44 8.55 3.19
CA HIS A 486 20.40 9.63 3.14
C HIS A 486 19.95 10.82 4.00
N SER A 487 20.88 11.43 4.76
CA SER A 487 20.57 12.49 5.72
C SER A 487 20.05 13.78 5.09
N SER A 488 20.28 14.01 3.79
CA SER A 488 19.73 15.15 3.05
C SER A 488 18.22 15.03 2.73
N LYS A 489 17.63 13.83 2.91
CA LYS A 489 16.25 13.50 2.52
C LYS A 489 15.26 13.57 3.68
N THR A 490 15.42 14.61 4.51
CA THR A 490 14.65 14.78 5.74
C THR A 490 13.64 15.93 5.70
N ARG A 491 13.38 16.56 4.55
CA ARG A 491 12.35 17.60 4.43
C ARG A 491 10.94 16.98 4.50
N GLU A 492 9.94 17.83 4.73
CA GLU A 492 8.52 17.40 4.71
C GLU A 492 8.17 16.80 3.33
N GLY A 493 7.59 15.61 3.33
CA GLY A 493 7.23 14.88 2.12
C GLY A 493 8.34 14.01 1.54
N GLU A 494 9.59 14.10 2.03
CA GLU A 494 10.67 13.19 1.65
C GLU A 494 10.66 11.90 2.49
N PHE A 495 11.30 10.84 1.98
CA PHE A 495 11.16 9.50 2.54
C PHE A 495 11.97 9.23 3.82
N ASN A 496 12.98 10.04 4.14
CA ASN A 496 13.66 9.95 5.44
C ASN A 496 12.86 10.70 6.53
N PHE A 497 11.59 10.37 6.67
CA PHE A 497 10.70 11.04 7.62
C PHE A 497 11.03 10.72 9.09
N ILE A 498 11.81 9.67 9.38
CA ILE A 498 12.32 9.38 10.73
C ILE A 498 13.51 10.24 11.12
N SER A 499 14.08 11.01 10.18
CA SER A 499 15.25 11.88 10.38
C SER A 499 16.53 11.13 10.77
N TYR A 500 16.75 9.94 10.16
CA TYR A 500 17.98 9.18 10.32
C TYR A 500 19.18 9.93 9.73
N LYS A 501 20.33 9.88 10.41
CA LYS A 501 21.57 10.49 9.97
C LYS A 501 22.75 9.59 10.34
N ASN A 502 23.58 9.25 9.36
CA ASN A 502 24.81 8.51 9.55
C ASN A 502 25.73 8.80 8.37
N GLU A 503 26.87 9.46 8.62
CA GLU A 503 27.80 9.89 7.57
C GLU A 503 28.43 8.72 6.79
N GLU A 504 28.62 7.55 7.42
CA GLU A 504 29.14 6.36 6.73
C GLU A 504 28.07 5.82 5.76
N VAL A 505 26.80 5.77 6.19
CA VAL A 505 25.70 5.37 5.32
C VAL A 505 25.50 6.34 4.16
N ASP A 506 25.58 7.64 4.41
CA ASP A 506 25.48 8.66 3.35
C ASP A 506 26.55 8.45 2.28
N LYS A 507 27.81 8.28 2.68
CA LYS A 507 28.93 8.01 1.75
C LYS A 507 28.77 6.71 0.97
N LEU A 508 28.34 5.63 1.65
CA LEU A 508 28.10 4.34 1.00
C LEU A 508 26.95 4.41 0.00
N LEU A 509 25.88 5.13 0.32
CA LEU A 509 24.76 5.35 -0.62
C LEU A 509 25.19 6.15 -1.85
N GLU A 510 26.04 7.17 -1.66
CA GLU A 510 26.61 7.94 -2.77
C GLU A 510 27.56 7.09 -3.63
N GLU A 511 28.42 6.27 -3.00
CA GLU A 511 29.33 5.36 -3.68
C GLU A 511 28.57 4.29 -4.48
N GLY A 512 27.56 3.64 -3.88
CA GLY A 512 26.73 2.62 -4.53
C GLY A 512 26.00 3.11 -5.77
N ARG A 513 25.79 4.42 -5.88
CA ARG A 513 25.22 5.08 -7.06
C ARG A 513 26.23 5.30 -8.20
N ARG A 514 27.54 5.25 -7.93
CA ARG A 514 28.60 5.49 -8.93
C ARG A 514 29.13 4.21 -9.55
N VAL A 515 28.91 3.07 -8.91
CA VAL A 515 29.45 1.77 -9.32
C VAL A 515 28.43 1.03 -10.20
N PHE A 516 28.84 0.58 -11.40
CA PHE A 516 27.96 -0.17 -12.31
C PHE A 516 28.04 -1.68 -12.11
N ASP A 517 29.20 -2.20 -11.69
CA ASP A 517 29.34 -3.65 -11.44
C ASP A 517 28.47 -4.07 -10.24
N THR A 518 27.54 -5.00 -10.49
CA THR A 518 26.58 -5.45 -9.49
C THR A 518 27.25 -6.12 -8.29
N SER A 519 28.40 -6.79 -8.48
CA SER A 519 29.12 -7.49 -7.40
C SER A 519 29.82 -6.50 -6.47
N GLU A 520 30.37 -5.43 -7.00
CA GLU A 520 30.96 -4.36 -6.21
C GLU A 520 29.88 -3.52 -5.50
N ARG A 521 28.79 -3.18 -6.20
CA ARG A 521 27.63 -2.53 -5.57
C ARG A 521 27.06 -3.38 -4.42
N ALA A 522 27.02 -4.70 -4.59
CA ALA A 522 26.55 -5.60 -3.53
C ALA A 522 27.36 -5.46 -2.24
N LYS A 523 28.70 -5.34 -2.32
CA LYS A 523 29.56 -5.15 -1.15
C LYS A 523 29.21 -3.86 -0.40
N ILE A 524 28.98 -2.78 -1.15
CA ILE A 524 28.60 -1.48 -0.60
C ILE A 524 27.24 -1.57 0.14
N TYR A 525 26.23 -2.12 -0.53
CA TYR A 525 24.89 -2.26 0.08
C TYR A 525 24.86 -3.28 1.21
N HIS A 526 25.71 -4.32 1.18
CA HIS A 526 25.88 -5.24 2.31
C HIS A 526 26.36 -4.48 3.56
N ARG A 527 27.28 -3.53 3.38
CA ARG A 527 27.75 -2.69 4.48
C ARG A 527 26.66 -1.73 4.98
N VAL A 528 25.89 -1.13 4.10
CA VAL A 528 24.70 -0.33 4.46
C VAL A 528 23.72 -1.17 5.30
N HIS A 529 23.47 -2.40 4.88
CA HIS A 529 22.61 -3.34 5.61
C HIS A 529 23.10 -3.60 7.04
N GLU A 530 24.40 -3.86 7.22
CA GLU A 530 25.02 -4.08 8.53
C GLU A 530 24.84 -2.88 9.45
N ILE A 531 25.15 -1.67 8.97
CA ILE A 531 25.05 -0.45 9.75
C ILE A 531 23.62 -0.17 10.18
N LEU A 532 22.66 -0.24 9.24
CA LEU A 532 21.25 0.00 9.54
C LEU A 532 20.70 -1.05 10.50
N TYR A 533 21.18 -2.30 10.42
CA TYR A 533 20.79 -3.35 11.35
C TYR A 533 21.40 -3.18 12.74
N ASP A 534 22.56 -2.57 12.87
CA ASP A 534 23.16 -2.21 14.16
C ASP A 534 22.51 -0.96 14.75
N ASP A 535 22.34 0.10 13.97
CA ASP A 535 21.77 1.36 14.40
C ASP A 535 20.26 1.26 14.75
N GLN A 536 19.57 0.29 14.16
CA GLN A 536 18.14 0.04 14.38
C GLN A 536 17.25 1.30 14.25
N PRO A 537 17.38 2.11 13.18
CA PRO A 537 16.43 3.20 12.95
C PRO A 537 15.01 2.67 12.76
N TYR A 538 14.89 1.44 12.31
CA TYR A 538 13.70 0.58 12.29
C TYR A 538 13.98 -0.72 13.03
N VAL A 539 12.99 -1.26 13.72
CA VAL A 539 12.92 -2.70 13.96
C VAL A 539 12.33 -3.31 12.68
N PHE A 540 13.17 -3.88 11.83
CA PHE A 540 12.73 -4.63 10.66
C PHE A 540 12.00 -5.89 11.13
N LEU A 541 10.76 -6.07 10.72
CA LEU A 541 9.90 -7.13 11.24
C LEU A 541 9.82 -8.31 10.28
N TRP A 542 9.22 -8.11 9.10
CA TRP A 542 9.02 -9.21 8.13
C TRP A 542 8.95 -8.74 6.69
N VAL A 543 9.25 -9.69 5.80
CA VAL A 543 8.84 -9.69 4.39
C VAL A 543 7.67 -10.67 4.28
N ALA A 544 6.49 -10.20 3.90
CA ALA A 544 5.30 -11.04 3.73
C ALA A 544 5.26 -11.66 2.33
N ASP A 545 4.48 -12.73 2.16
CA ASP A 545 4.07 -13.16 0.83
C ASP A 545 2.92 -12.27 0.34
N SER A 546 2.92 -11.96 -0.95
CA SER A 546 1.78 -11.40 -1.66
C SER A 546 0.79 -12.52 -1.96
N LEU A 547 -0.48 -12.31 -1.61
CA LEU A 547 -1.52 -13.34 -1.64
C LEU A 547 -2.76 -12.88 -2.43
N PRO A 548 -2.62 -12.48 -3.70
CA PRO A 548 -3.78 -12.05 -4.46
C PRO A 548 -4.72 -13.21 -4.79
N ILE A 549 -6.02 -12.90 -4.80
CA ILE A 549 -7.08 -13.75 -5.30
C ILE A 549 -7.79 -13.03 -6.44
N VAL A 550 -8.04 -13.74 -7.54
CA VAL A 550 -8.66 -13.19 -8.75
C VAL A 550 -9.78 -14.12 -9.21
N HIS A 551 -10.92 -13.56 -9.62
CA HIS A 551 -12.04 -14.33 -10.15
C HIS A 551 -11.66 -15.07 -11.43
N LYS A 552 -12.01 -16.36 -11.55
CA LYS A 552 -11.58 -17.26 -12.66
C LYS A 552 -12.09 -16.86 -14.05
N ARG A 553 -13.09 -15.95 -14.13
CA ARG A 553 -13.51 -15.43 -15.44
C ARG A 553 -12.41 -14.63 -16.13
N PHE A 554 -11.47 -14.03 -15.35
CA PHE A 554 -10.32 -13.35 -15.91
C PHE A 554 -9.27 -14.36 -16.36
N LYS A 555 -8.87 -14.27 -17.62
CA LYS A 555 -7.91 -15.11 -18.31
C LYS A 555 -6.68 -14.31 -18.73
N GLY A 556 -5.64 -14.99 -19.22
CA GLY A 556 -4.39 -14.34 -19.65
C GLY A 556 -3.50 -13.88 -18.50
N ILE A 557 -3.75 -14.34 -17.27
CA ILE A 557 -2.92 -14.04 -16.10
C ILE A 557 -1.68 -14.91 -16.12
N GLU A 558 -0.51 -14.29 -16.22
CA GLU A 558 0.78 -15.00 -16.23
C GLU A 558 1.57 -14.59 -14.97
N PRO A 559 1.71 -15.46 -13.96
CA PRO A 559 2.57 -15.19 -12.80
C PRO A 559 4.04 -15.05 -13.22
N SER A 560 4.71 -14.04 -12.71
CA SER A 560 6.12 -13.79 -13.00
C SER A 560 6.85 -13.20 -11.80
N ALA A 561 8.16 -12.98 -11.91
CA ALA A 561 8.95 -12.26 -10.92
C ALA A 561 8.47 -10.81 -10.72
N ALA A 562 7.84 -10.21 -11.72
CA ALA A 562 7.23 -8.89 -11.65
C ALA A 562 5.84 -8.90 -10.99
N GLY A 563 5.33 -10.06 -10.56
CA GLY A 563 3.99 -10.26 -10.02
C GLY A 563 2.98 -10.69 -11.09
N ILE A 564 1.68 -10.63 -10.79
CA ILE A 564 0.63 -11.01 -11.75
C ILE A 564 0.15 -9.85 -12.63
N GLY A 565 0.39 -8.61 -12.19
CA GLY A 565 -0.16 -7.41 -12.85
C GLY A 565 0.65 -6.92 -14.06
N TYR A 566 1.88 -7.44 -14.31
CA TYR A 566 2.77 -6.90 -15.33
C TYR A 566 2.19 -6.94 -16.75
N ASN A 567 1.32 -7.91 -17.04
CA ASN A 567 0.66 -8.08 -18.34
C ASN A 567 -0.84 -7.74 -18.29
N PHE A 568 -1.29 -6.91 -17.36
CA PHE A 568 -2.69 -6.62 -17.09
C PHE A 568 -3.49 -6.21 -18.34
N ILE A 569 -2.88 -5.49 -19.28
CA ILE A 569 -3.52 -5.12 -20.55
C ILE A 569 -3.95 -6.32 -21.42
N LYS A 570 -3.36 -7.49 -21.17
CA LYS A 570 -3.67 -8.75 -21.88
C LYS A 570 -4.68 -9.63 -21.15
N TRP A 571 -5.11 -9.22 -19.93
CA TRP A 571 -6.16 -9.94 -19.23
C TRP A 571 -7.49 -9.72 -19.96
N TYR A 572 -8.28 -10.79 -20.07
CA TYR A 572 -9.56 -10.74 -20.76
C TYR A 572 -10.60 -11.61 -20.07
N VAL A 573 -11.86 -11.40 -20.41
CA VAL A 573 -12.97 -12.27 -20.03
C VAL A 573 -13.61 -12.78 -21.31
N PRO A 574 -13.72 -14.12 -21.53
CA PRO A 574 -14.41 -14.66 -22.68
C PRO A 574 -15.85 -14.15 -22.77
N GLU A 575 -16.38 -13.90 -23.97
CA GLU A 575 -17.67 -13.25 -24.20
C GLU A 575 -18.81 -13.89 -23.38
N GLY A 576 -18.90 -15.21 -23.35
CA GLY A 576 -19.92 -15.93 -22.59
C GLY A 576 -19.73 -15.93 -21.06
N GLN A 577 -18.64 -15.33 -20.54
CA GLN A 577 -18.31 -15.22 -19.12
C GLN A 577 -18.31 -13.77 -18.63
N GLN A 578 -18.55 -12.80 -19.50
CA GLN A 578 -18.60 -11.38 -19.14
C GLN A 578 -19.80 -11.13 -18.21
N LYS A 579 -19.54 -10.37 -17.15
CA LYS A 579 -20.53 -10.07 -16.09
C LYS A 579 -21.20 -8.72 -16.31
N TYR A 580 -20.49 -7.78 -16.91
CA TYR A 580 -20.96 -6.42 -17.12
C TYR A 580 -21.09 -6.16 -18.63
N GLU A 581 -22.25 -5.70 -19.05
CA GLU A 581 -22.48 -5.24 -20.43
C GLU A 581 -21.72 -3.94 -20.69
N ARG A 582 -21.42 -3.68 -21.98
CA ARG A 582 -20.72 -2.48 -22.43
C ARG A 582 -21.49 -1.19 -22.19
#